data_1c8ba654634ddbe089696ad0e92e0fb3
#
_entry.id   1c8ba654634ddbe089696ad0e92e0fb3
#
_cell.length_a   1.000
_cell.length_b   1.000
_cell.length_c   1.000
_cell.angle_alpha   90.00
_cell.angle_beta   90.00
_cell.angle_gamma   90.00
#
_symmetry.space_group_name_H-M   'P 1'
#
loop_
_entity.id
_entity.type
_entity.pdbx_description
1 polymer ?
#
loop_
_entity_poly.entity_id
_entity_poly.type
_entity_poly.pdbx_seq_one_letter_code
_entity_poly.pdbx_strand_id
1 'polypeptide(L)'
;VALLPIFGNPHPLTQEWRPPLWEAEKSTLVVLTPPMAKLIRFSDASRDALERGVNTLAEAVRVTIGPRGRNVVLEKKFGAPDIVNDGVTIAKEIELECPFENLGAKLMQQVASKTKDTAGDGTTTATVLAQAMVREGLRNVAAGANPVSLRHGMERAAAAVVEGIAREARGIEGEAIRQLAAVSAGNDDEIGRMIAEAMDKVSADGVITVEESKSLATELEVTEGMAIDRGYSSPYFITDQERREVVFDAPLLLITDRKISAVADLVPLLEAVSRNGRPLVILAEEVEGEALATLVVNKSRGVLQVAAVRAPGFGDRRKAMLADIAILTGATVISEDRAMTLDKATLADLGQAHRITIGKDETTIVALDDRGDAVAQRVASLKREREQTDSDYD
;
A
#
# COMPACT_ATOMS: atom_id res chain seq x y z
N VAL A 1 -2.36 38.35 -31.08
CA VAL A 1 -2.39 39.46 -32.03
C VAL A 1 -3.32 39.07 -33.14
N ALA A 2 -4.51 39.63 -33.13
CA ALA A 2 -5.53 39.44 -34.15
C ALA A 2 -5.30 40.45 -35.27
N LEU A 3 -5.33 40.00 -36.50
CA LEU A 3 -5.46 40.84 -37.68
C LEU A 3 -6.79 40.49 -38.36
N LEU A 4 -7.72 41.46 -38.34
CA LEU A 4 -8.90 41.53 -39.18
C LEU A 4 -8.53 42.07 -40.56
N PRO A 5 -9.16 41.63 -41.61
CA PRO A 5 -9.34 42.47 -42.79
C PRO A 5 -10.81 42.91 -42.97
N ILE A 6 -10.93 44.16 -43.37
CA ILE A 6 -12.11 44.93 -43.67
C ILE A 6 -12.42 44.83 -45.18
N PHE A 7 -13.72 44.90 -45.52
CA PHE A 7 -14.37 45.27 -46.80
C PHE A 7 -14.82 44.21 -47.80
N GLY A 8 -16.09 44.31 -48.13
CA GLY A 8 -16.72 43.95 -49.41
C GLY A 8 -18.19 43.57 -49.27
N ASN A 9 -19.09 44.49 -49.60
CA ASN A 9 -20.56 44.38 -49.62
C ASN A 9 -21.08 43.65 -50.89
N PRO A 10 -22.37 43.42 -51.10
CA PRO A 10 -23.06 42.13 -51.04
C PRO A 10 -23.67 41.70 -52.37
N HIS A 11 -23.92 40.42 -52.57
CA HIS A 11 -24.94 39.96 -53.52
C HIS A 11 -25.71 38.74 -52.98
N PRO A 12 -27.01 38.62 -53.27
CA PRO A 12 -27.95 37.74 -52.57
C PRO A 12 -28.03 36.35 -53.25
N LEU A 13 -28.63 35.41 -52.47
CA LEU A 13 -29.09 34.10 -52.90
C LEU A 13 -28.05 32.98 -52.91
N THR A 14 -27.77 32.46 -51.69
CA THR A 14 -27.53 31.03 -51.52
C THR A 14 -28.25 30.56 -50.25
N GLN A 15 -29.13 29.58 -50.42
CA GLN A 15 -29.80 28.87 -49.35
C GLN A 15 -28.80 28.41 -48.30
N GLU A 16 -28.93 28.85 -47.06
CA GLU A 16 -28.19 28.31 -45.93
C GLU A 16 -28.57 26.81 -45.75
N TRP A 17 -27.65 25.96 -46.11
CA TRP A 17 -27.71 24.55 -45.71
C TRP A 17 -27.57 24.48 -44.17
N ARG A 18 -28.64 24.15 -43.45
CA ARG A 18 -28.63 23.84 -42.03
C ARG A 18 -28.57 22.34 -41.90
N PRO A 19 -27.50 21.79 -41.25
CA PRO A 19 -27.49 20.38 -40.97
C PRO A 19 -28.64 20.00 -40.03
N PRO A 20 -29.21 18.82 -40.19
CA PRO A 20 -30.33 18.35 -39.38
C PRO A 20 -29.92 18.24 -37.89
N LEU A 21 -30.86 18.61 -37.01
CA LEU A 21 -30.67 18.73 -35.54
C LEU A 21 -30.10 17.45 -34.84
N TRP A 22 -30.08 16.29 -35.50
CA TRP A 22 -29.52 15.07 -34.96
C TRP A 22 -28.00 14.96 -35.11
N GLU A 23 -27.36 15.78 -35.94
CA GLU A 23 -25.90 15.84 -36.05
C GLU A 23 -25.22 16.76 -35.01
N ALA A 24 -25.99 17.56 -34.29
CA ALA A 24 -25.47 18.51 -33.30
C ALA A 24 -25.09 17.83 -31.94
N GLU A 25 -25.44 16.58 -31.71
CA GLU A 25 -25.19 15.88 -30.40
C GLU A 25 -23.89 15.11 -30.31
N LYS A 26 -23.00 15.18 -31.26
CA LYS A 26 -21.72 14.46 -31.22
C LYS A 26 -20.45 15.33 -31.17
N SER A 27 -20.57 16.60 -30.89
CA SER A 27 -19.38 17.36 -30.50
C SER A 27 -19.12 17.13 -29.01
N THR A 28 -18.39 16.06 -28.69
CA THR A 28 -17.72 15.95 -27.40
C THR A 28 -16.85 17.19 -27.25
N LEU A 29 -17.31 18.15 -26.47
CA LEU A 29 -16.52 19.30 -26.04
C LEU A 29 -15.38 18.69 -25.18
N VAL A 30 -14.25 18.39 -25.83
CA VAL A 30 -12.99 18.16 -25.10
C VAL A 30 -12.64 19.53 -24.53
N VAL A 31 -13.09 19.79 -23.31
CA VAL A 31 -12.56 20.88 -22.51
C VAL A 31 -11.11 20.55 -22.24
N LEU A 32 -10.23 21.00 -23.13
CA LEU A 32 -8.80 21.09 -22.85
C LEU A 32 -8.67 22.09 -21.70
N THR A 33 -8.71 21.60 -20.47
CA THR A 33 -8.29 22.42 -19.33
C THR A 33 -6.83 22.81 -19.60
N PRO A 34 -6.51 24.12 -19.72
CA PRO A 34 -5.13 24.53 -19.88
C PRO A 34 -4.32 23.96 -18.70
N PRO A 35 -3.05 23.63 -18.91
CA PRO A 35 -2.20 23.19 -17.79
C PRO A 35 -2.30 24.26 -16.72
N MET A 36 -2.83 23.88 -15.54
CA MET A 36 -3.06 24.81 -14.45
C MET A 36 -1.73 25.45 -14.07
N ALA A 37 -1.60 26.75 -14.30
CA ALA A 37 -0.44 27.51 -13.87
C ALA A 37 -0.27 27.34 -12.35
N LYS A 38 0.97 27.17 -11.88
CA LYS A 38 1.24 27.04 -10.45
C LYS A 38 0.87 28.35 -9.76
N LEU A 39 0.00 28.25 -8.74
CA LEU A 39 -0.32 29.36 -7.87
C LEU A 39 0.83 29.56 -6.89
N ILE A 40 1.31 30.81 -6.76
CA ILE A 40 2.40 31.16 -5.85
C ILE A 40 1.89 32.19 -4.86
N ARG A 41 2.15 31.97 -3.58
CA ARG A 41 1.84 32.89 -2.49
C ARG A 41 3.08 33.05 -1.59
N PHE A 42 3.31 34.25 -1.11
CA PHE A 42 4.48 34.60 -0.31
C PHE A 42 4.08 35.16 1.06
N SER A 43 5.09 35.30 1.95
CA SER A 43 5.00 35.95 3.25
C SER A 43 4.01 35.29 4.24
N ASP A 44 3.54 36.08 5.20
CA ASP A 44 2.68 35.64 6.30
C ASP A 44 1.38 35.02 5.79
N ALA A 45 0.77 35.60 4.76
CA ALA A 45 -0.46 35.07 4.17
C ALA A 45 -0.34 33.62 3.67
N SER A 46 0.87 33.18 3.27
CA SER A 46 1.14 31.80 2.91
C SER A 46 1.22 30.90 4.14
N ARG A 47 1.93 31.37 5.19
CA ARG A 47 2.06 30.65 6.45
C ARG A 47 0.72 30.48 7.16
N ASP A 48 -0.06 31.55 7.23
CA ASP A 48 -1.40 31.52 7.84
C ASP A 48 -2.35 30.55 7.13
N ALA A 49 -2.29 30.47 5.80
CA ALA A 49 -3.10 29.51 5.05
C ALA A 49 -2.68 28.08 5.34
N LEU A 50 -1.38 27.78 5.36
CA LEU A 50 -0.86 26.46 5.72
C LEU A 50 -1.26 26.08 7.16
N GLU A 51 -1.12 27.01 8.11
CA GLU A 51 -1.48 26.78 9.52
C GLU A 51 -2.98 26.48 9.66
N ARG A 52 -3.87 27.22 8.96
CA ARG A 52 -5.31 26.92 8.96
C ARG A 52 -5.58 25.50 8.45
N GLY A 53 -4.93 25.09 7.36
CA GLY A 53 -5.09 23.74 6.84
C GLY A 53 -4.62 22.66 7.82
N VAL A 54 -3.45 22.87 8.45
CA VAL A 54 -2.94 22.01 9.53
C VAL A 54 -3.94 21.90 10.68
N ASN A 55 -4.45 23.05 11.14
CA ASN A 55 -5.39 23.11 12.25
C ASN A 55 -6.71 22.43 11.93
N THR A 56 -7.28 22.67 10.74
CA THR A 56 -8.57 22.07 10.33
C THR A 56 -8.51 20.56 10.35
N LEU A 57 -7.46 19.97 9.76
CA LEU A 57 -7.30 18.52 9.77
C LEU A 57 -7.04 17.99 11.19
N ALA A 58 -6.12 18.62 11.92
CA ALA A 58 -5.76 18.15 13.26
C ALA A 58 -6.93 18.21 14.23
N GLU A 59 -7.79 19.22 14.18
CA GLU A 59 -8.99 19.31 15.03
C GLU A 59 -10.03 18.23 14.68
N ALA A 60 -10.18 17.88 13.40
CA ALA A 60 -11.06 16.78 13.01
C ALA A 60 -10.57 15.42 13.53
N VAL A 61 -9.25 15.16 13.47
CA VAL A 61 -8.65 13.92 13.97
C VAL A 61 -8.60 13.89 15.51
N ARG A 62 -8.33 15.03 16.14
CA ARG A 62 -8.12 15.15 17.59
C ARG A 62 -9.27 14.63 18.45
N VAL A 63 -10.52 14.69 17.95
CA VAL A 63 -11.69 14.26 18.71
C VAL A 63 -11.69 12.76 19.03
N THR A 64 -10.87 11.98 18.32
CA THR A 64 -10.76 10.52 18.49
C THR A 64 -9.74 10.11 19.57
N ILE A 65 -8.96 11.05 20.13
CA ILE A 65 -7.85 10.74 21.04
C ILE A 65 -8.35 10.29 22.43
N GLY A 66 -7.71 9.24 22.94
CA GLY A 66 -7.81 8.81 24.34
C GLY A 66 -9.10 8.06 24.68
N PRO A 67 -9.29 7.70 25.99
CA PRO A 67 -10.38 6.82 26.43
C PRO A 67 -11.78 7.45 26.31
N ARG A 68 -11.87 8.75 26.04
CA ARG A 68 -13.12 9.47 25.73
C ARG A 68 -13.19 9.89 24.28
N GLY A 69 -12.38 9.28 23.42
CA GLY A 69 -12.39 9.50 21.99
C GLY A 69 -13.78 9.28 21.40
N ARG A 70 -14.11 10.09 20.39
CA ARG A 70 -15.40 10.05 19.69
C ARG A 70 -15.18 9.59 18.25
N ASN A 71 -16.21 9.01 17.69
CA ASN A 71 -16.22 8.67 16.27
C ASN A 71 -16.47 9.93 15.43
N VAL A 72 -15.92 9.93 14.23
CA VAL A 72 -16.17 10.92 13.19
C VAL A 72 -17.02 10.27 12.10
N VAL A 73 -18.01 11.01 11.61
CA VAL A 73 -18.86 10.56 10.51
C VAL A 73 -18.29 11.14 9.21
N LEU A 74 -17.93 10.28 8.28
CA LEU A 74 -17.41 10.63 6.97
C LEU A 74 -18.49 10.42 5.92
N GLU A 75 -18.75 11.46 5.12
CA GLU A 75 -19.67 11.38 4.00
C GLU A 75 -19.07 10.55 2.86
N LYS A 76 -19.86 9.61 2.32
CA LYS A 76 -19.54 8.91 1.09
C LYS A 76 -20.35 9.43 -0.08
N LYS A 77 -19.75 9.53 -1.25
CA LYS A 77 -20.47 9.91 -2.49
C LYS A 77 -21.56 8.91 -2.86
N PHE A 78 -21.40 7.66 -2.46
CA PHE A 78 -22.37 6.58 -2.68
C PHE A 78 -22.40 5.67 -1.44
N GLY A 79 -23.59 5.29 -0.99
CA GLY A 79 -23.78 4.42 0.16
C GLY A 79 -24.04 5.17 1.47
N ALA A 80 -23.94 4.44 2.59
CA ALA A 80 -24.09 5.00 3.92
C ALA A 80 -22.80 5.72 4.36
N PRO A 81 -22.91 6.78 5.21
CA PRO A 81 -21.74 7.41 5.80
C PRO A 81 -20.90 6.43 6.62
N ASP A 82 -19.58 6.58 6.60
CA ASP A 82 -18.67 5.82 7.45
C ASP A 82 -18.58 6.46 8.85
N ILE A 83 -18.59 5.62 9.86
CA ILE A 83 -18.38 6.03 11.27
C ILE A 83 -17.03 5.46 11.69
N VAL A 84 -16.03 6.32 11.83
CA VAL A 84 -14.63 5.92 12.07
C VAL A 84 -14.03 6.67 13.24
N ASN A 85 -13.06 6.05 13.91
CA ASN A 85 -12.26 6.63 14.98
C ASN A 85 -10.75 6.56 14.70
N ASP A 86 -10.33 5.99 13.57
CA ASP A 86 -8.94 5.92 13.17
C ASP A 86 -8.46 7.25 12.56
N GLY A 87 -7.39 7.80 13.12
CA GLY A 87 -6.87 9.10 12.75
C GLY A 87 -6.38 9.18 11.31
N VAL A 88 -5.77 8.11 10.76
CA VAL A 88 -5.28 8.14 9.37
C VAL A 88 -6.42 8.06 8.36
N THR A 89 -7.46 7.28 8.64
CA THR A 89 -8.64 7.19 7.78
C THR A 89 -9.35 8.54 7.70
N ILE A 90 -9.58 9.18 8.84
CA ILE A 90 -10.17 10.53 8.89
C ILE A 90 -9.27 11.53 8.14
N ALA A 91 -7.96 11.50 8.39
CA ALA A 91 -7.03 12.44 7.76
C ALA A 91 -7.03 12.35 6.23
N LYS A 92 -7.16 11.15 5.66
CA LYS A 92 -7.15 10.93 4.20
C LYS A 92 -8.39 11.50 3.51
N GLU A 93 -9.54 11.52 4.18
CA GLU A 93 -10.79 12.00 3.61
C GLU A 93 -10.94 13.53 3.65
N ILE A 94 -10.06 14.25 4.39
CA ILE A 94 -10.18 15.71 4.51
C ILE A 94 -9.54 16.40 3.32
N GLU A 95 -10.35 17.02 2.49
CA GLU A 95 -9.94 17.92 1.43
C GLU A 95 -10.55 19.31 1.66
N LEU A 96 -9.73 20.37 1.47
CA LEU A 96 -10.12 21.75 1.67
C LEU A 96 -10.24 22.49 0.33
N GLU A 97 -11.26 23.35 0.21
CA GLU A 97 -11.52 24.12 -1.02
C GLU A 97 -10.36 25.06 -1.39
N CYS A 98 -9.75 25.69 -0.39
CA CYS A 98 -8.61 26.57 -0.62
C CYS A 98 -7.34 25.77 -0.91
N PRO A 99 -6.71 25.87 -2.10
CA PRO A 99 -5.53 25.10 -2.45
C PRO A 99 -4.36 25.27 -1.49
N PHE A 100 -4.18 26.46 -0.90
CA PHE A 100 -3.11 26.73 0.03
C PHE A 100 -3.35 26.13 1.42
N GLU A 101 -4.59 26.11 1.88
CA GLU A 101 -4.98 25.42 3.12
C GLU A 101 -4.91 23.90 2.92
N ASN A 102 -5.35 23.42 1.75
CA ASN A 102 -5.27 22.00 1.41
C ASN A 102 -3.82 21.47 1.39
N LEU A 103 -2.82 22.30 1.06
CA LEU A 103 -1.41 21.91 1.22
C LEU A 103 -1.07 21.64 2.68
N GLY A 104 -1.55 22.45 3.62
CA GLY A 104 -1.39 22.22 5.06
C GLY A 104 -2.03 20.91 5.50
N ALA A 105 -3.26 20.65 5.07
CA ALA A 105 -3.94 19.39 5.31
C ALA A 105 -3.16 18.19 4.74
N LYS A 106 -2.68 18.26 3.50
CA LYS A 106 -1.89 17.20 2.87
C LYS A 106 -0.58 16.88 3.61
N LEU A 107 0.09 17.86 4.17
CA LEU A 107 1.26 17.63 5.03
C LEU A 107 0.88 16.82 6.28
N MET A 108 -0.25 17.12 6.89
CA MET A 108 -0.75 16.37 8.05
C MET A 108 -1.20 14.95 7.69
N GLN A 109 -1.80 14.75 6.51
CA GLN A 109 -2.09 13.42 5.98
C GLN A 109 -0.84 12.56 5.85
N GLN A 110 0.29 13.16 5.40
CA GLN A 110 1.57 12.46 5.33
C GLN A 110 2.10 12.07 6.71
N VAL A 111 1.93 12.93 7.73
CA VAL A 111 2.31 12.60 9.11
C VAL A 111 1.54 11.37 9.60
N ALA A 112 0.22 11.37 9.44
CA ALA A 112 -0.63 10.25 9.86
C ALA A 112 -0.28 8.96 9.10
N SER A 113 -0.16 9.03 7.76
CA SER A 113 0.18 7.87 6.93
C SER A 113 1.54 7.28 7.27
N LYS A 114 2.58 8.13 7.41
CA LYS A 114 3.92 7.65 7.75
C LYS A 114 3.97 7.01 9.14
N THR A 115 3.20 7.52 10.09
CA THR A 115 3.09 6.91 11.43
C THR A 115 2.43 5.53 11.35
N LYS A 116 1.35 5.39 10.57
CA LYS A 116 0.71 4.11 10.32
C LYS A 116 1.69 3.10 9.69
N ASP A 117 2.39 3.50 8.65
CA ASP A 117 3.31 2.63 7.92
C ASP A 117 4.51 2.18 8.77
N THR A 118 4.93 3.00 9.76
CA THR A 118 6.10 2.71 10.61
C THR A 118 5.74 1.98 11.91
N ALA A 119 4.65 2.37 12.57
CA ALA A 119 4.29 1.90 13.91
C ALA A 119 2.94 1.20 14.00
N GLY A 120 2.10 1.30 12.96
CA GLY A 120 0.75 0.72 12.94
C GLY A 120 -0.28 1.44 13.80
N ASP A 121 0.14 2.17 14.83
CA ASP A 121 -0.73 2.89 15.77
C ASP A 121 -0.18 4.30 16.07
N GLY A 122 -0.95 5.11 16.80
CA GLY A 122 -0.55 6.45 17.25
C GLY A 122 -0.73 7.55 16.20
N THR A 123 -1.50 7.33 15.15
CA THR A 123 -1.73 8.29 14.06
C THR A 123 -2.37 9.58 14.54
N THR A 124 -3.35 9.50 15.45
CA THR A 124 -3.98 10.67 16.10
C THR A 124 -2.98 11.44 16.95
N THR A 125 -2.19 10.74 17.76
CA THR A 125 -1.16 11.36 18.63
C THR A 125 -0.12 12.09 17.79
N ALA A 126 0.39 11.46 16.72
CA ALA A 126 1.35 12.06 15.81
C ALA A 126 0.80 13.33 15.15
N THR A 127 -0.46 13.30 14.72
CA THR A 127 -1.15 14.45 14.12
C THR A 127 -1.26 15.62 15.11
N VAL A 128 -1.66 15.37 16.35
CA VAL A 128 -1.79 16.40 17.38
C VAL A 128 -0.42 16.98 17.77
N LEU A 129 0.60 16.14 17.88
CA LEU A 129 1.97 16.60 18.15
C LEU A 129 2.51 17.45 17.00
N ALA A 130 2.30 17.02 15.74
CA ALA A 130 2.71 17.78 14.57
C ALA A 130 2.02 19.16 14.53
N GLN A 131 0.72 19.23 14.80
CA GLN A 131 -0.01 20.49 14.92
C GLN A 131 0.63 21.42 15.95
N ALA A 132 0.92 20.91 17.15
CA ALA A 132 1.53 21.69 18.22
C ALA A 132 2.93 22.22 17.82
N MET A 133 3.76 21.37 17.21
CA MET A 133 5.10 21.75 16.73
C MET A 133 5.02 22.82 15.64
N VAL A 134 4.12 22.66 14.66
CA VAL A 134 3.93 23.65 13.58
C VAL A 134 3.48 24.99 14.15
N ARG A 135 2.47 25.00 15.02
CA ARG A 135 1.94 26.22 15.64
C ARG A 135 2.99 26.97 16.46
N GLU A 136 3.69 26.28 17.35
CA GLU A 136 4.73 26.92 18.17
C GLU A 136 5.95 27.32 17.32
N GLY A 137 6.29 26.55 16.30
CA GLY A 137 7.33 26.89 15.33
C GLY A 137 7.00 28.18 14.57
N LEU A 138 5.79 28.30 14.04
CA LEU A 138 5.35 29.52 13.32
C LEU A 138 5.31 30.75 14.24
N ARG A 139 4.89 30.60 15.48
CA ARG A 139 4.92 31.70 16.47
C ARG A 139 6.34 32.20 16.71
N ASN A 140 7.31 31.31 16.86
CA ASN A 140 8.70 31.68 17.05
C ASN A 140 9.30 32.36 15.79
N VAL A 141 8.96 31.86 14.60
CA VAL A 141 9.38 32.49 13.33
C VAL A 141 8.78 33.88 13.19
N ALA A 142 7.48 34.07 13.50
CA ALA A 142 6.85 35.38 13.52
C ALA A 142 7.49 36.34 14.53
N ALA A 143 7.99 35.83 15.65
CA ALA A 143 8.76 36.62 16.64
C ALA A 143 10.21 36.89 16.21
N GLY A 144 10.63 36.49 15.00
CA GLY A 144 11.95 36.77 14.45
C GLY A 144 13.01 35.70 14.67
N ALA A 145 12.63 34.51 15.14
CA ALA A 145 13.56 33.39 15.26
C ALA A 145 14.01 32.90 13.88
N ASN A 146 15.28 32.49 13.78
CA ASN A 146 15.81 31.91 12.55
C ASN A 146 15.21 30.51 12.31
N PRO A 147 14.49 30.26 11.18
CA PRO A 147 13.83 28.98 10.94
C PRO A 147 14.78 27.79 10.85
N VAL A 148 16.03 28.00 10.37
CA VAL A 148 17.04 26.93 10.26
C VAL A 148 17.53 26.52 11.65
N SER A 149 17.81 27.51 12.51
CA SER A 149 18.20 27.24 13.89
C SER A 149 17.09 26.59 14.70
N LEU A 150 15.84 26.99 14.46
CA LEU A 150 14.65 26.39 15.07
C LEU A 150 14.53 24.93 14.66
N ARG A 151 14.68 24.62 13.37
CA ARG A 151 14.65 23.24 12.87
C ARG A 151 15.70 22.36 13.55
N HIS A 152 16.94 22.79 13.61
CA HIS A 152 18.01 22.05 14.29
C HIS A 152 17.71 21.85 15.78
N GLY A 153 17.11 22.87 16.43
CA GLY A 153 16.68 22.77 17.82
C GLY A 153 15.60 21.70 18.01
N MET A 154 14.61 21.64 17.11
CA MET A 154 13.54 20.63 17.11
C MET A 154 14.08 19.22 16.84
N GLU A 155 15.01 19.06 15.89
CA GLU A 155 15.66 17.78 15.60
C GLU A 155 16.43 17.23 16.83
N ARG A 156 17.19 18.09 17.52
CA ARG A 156 17.91 17.73 18.75
C ARG A 156 16.96 17.38 19.89
N ALA A 157 15.87 18.14 20.05
CA ALA A 157 14.86 17.86 21.06
C ALA A 157 14.16 16.53 20.79
N ALA A 158 13.79 16.27 19.53
CA ALA A 158 13.18 15.01 19.14
C ALA A 158 14.10 13.81 19.44
N ALA A 159 15.39 13.90 19.12
CA ALA A 159 16.37 12.83 19.42
C ALA A 159 16.45 12.56 20.95
N ALA A 160 16.51 13.60 21.77
CA ALA A 160 16.56 13.45 23.23
C ALA A 160 15.25 12.86 23.80
N VAL A 161 14.09 13.25 23.25
CA VAL A 161 12.78 12.68 23.65
C VAL A 161 12.70 11.21 23.26
N VAL A 162 13.11 10.83 22.05
CA VAL A 162 13.13 9.43 21.59
C VAL A 162 14.02 8.58 22.48
N GLU A 163 15.21 9.07 22.84
CA GLU A 163 16.09 8.37 23.79
C GLU A 163 15.46 8.23 25.18
N GLY A 164 14.74 9.26 25.66
CA GLY A 164 13.98 9.21 26.90
C GLY A 164 12.88 8.17 26.87
N ILE A 165 12.08 8.12 25.80
CA ILE A 165 11.02 7.14 25.61
C ILE A 165 11.59 5.73 25.55
N ALA A 166 12.70 5.51 24.81
CA ALA A 166 13.33 4.20 24.70
C ALA A 166 13.79 3.63 26.06
N ARG A 167 14.20 4.49 27.00
CA ARG A 167 14.56 4.08 28.37
C ARG A 167 13.35 3.67 29.22
N GLU A 168 12.17 4.20 28.93
CA GLU A 168 10.93 3.92 29.66
C GLU A 168 10.10 2.82 29.01
N ALA A 169 10.38 2.48 27.75
CA ALA A 169 9.67 1.46 26.99
C ALA A 169 9.81 0.08 27.66
N ARG A 170 8.72 -0.64 27.71
CA ARG A 170 8.68 -2.00 28.27
C ARG A 170 8.14 -2.95 27.20
N GLY A 171 8.76 -4.12 27.08
CA GLY A 171 8.19 -5.22 26.30
C GLY A 171 6.84 -5.66 26.89
N ILE A 172 5.96 -6.11 26.02
CA ILE A 172 4.64 -6.63 26.42
C ILE A 172 4.56 -8.11 26.06
N GLU A 173 3.94 -8.89 26.98
CA GLU A 173 3.76 -10.34 26.81
C GLU A 173 2.41 -10.75 27.43
N GLY A 174 1.85 -11.87 26.97
CA GLY A 174 0.67 -12.50 27.54
C GLY A 174 -0.53 -11.56 27.66
N GLU A 175 -1.03 -11.38 28.89
CA GLU A 175 -2.24 -10.56 29.16
C GLU A 175 -2.10 -9.08 28.74
N ALA A 176 -0.87 -8.54 28.69
CA ALA A 176 -0.65 -7.17 28.24
C ALA A 176 -0.91 -7.01 26.73
N ILE A 177 -0.66 -8.07 25.92
CA ILE A 177 -1.01 -8.10 24.50
C ILE A 177 -2.52 -7.99 24.33
N ARG A 178 -3.29 -8.75 25.08
CA ARG A 178 -4.77 -8.71 25.06
C ARG A 178 -5.29 -7.30 25.38
N GLN A 179 -4.77 -6.69 26.45
CA GLN A 179 -5.18 -5.36 26.87
C GLN A 179 -4.84 -4.30 25.83
N LEU A 180 -3.65 -4.36 25.24
CA LEU A 180 -3.23 -3.44 24.19
C LEU A 180 -4.11 -3.59 22.94
N ALA A 181 -4.33 -4.82 22.49
CA ALA A 181 -5.18 -5.10 21.33
C ALA A 181 -6.63 -4.65 21.57
N ALA A 182 -7.19 -4.88 22.77
CA ALA A 182 -8.51 -4.40 23.13
C ALA A 182 -8.61 -2.87 23.07
N VAL A 183 -7.63 -2.15 23.61
CA VAL A 183 -7.61 -0.67 23.56
C VAL A 183 -7.51 -0.17 22.13
N SER A 184 -6.67 -0.78 21.29
CA SER A 184 -6.53 -0.42 19.88
C SER A 184 -7.80 -0.69 19.07
N ALA A 185 -8.57 -1.72 19.46
CA ALA A 185 -9.88 -2.04 18.87
C ALA A 185 -11.06 -1.23 19.46
N GLY A 186 -10.81 -0.10 20.10
CA GLY A 186 -11.86 0.75 20.67
C GLY A 186 -12.43 0.23 22.00
N ASN A 187 -11.63 -0.46 22.80
CA ASN A 187 -11.98 -1.17 24.04
C ASN A 187 -12.88 -2.42 23.83
N ASP A 188 -12.68 -3.10 22.72
CA ASP A 188 -13.33 -4.38 22.45
C ASP A 188 -12.50 -5.54 23.02
N ASP A 189 -12.96 -6.10 24.12
CA ASP A 189 -12.31 -7.21 24.83
C ASP A 189 -12.33 -8.52 24.02
N GLU A 190 -13.32 -8.73 23.15
CA GLU A 190 -13.44 -9.93 22.34
C GLU A 190 -12.36 -9.93 21.25
N ILE A 191 -12.21 -8.82 20.54
CA ILE A 191 -11.12 -8.62 19.56
C ILE A 191 -9.76 -8.73 20.27
N GLY A 192 -9.61 -8.10 21.44
CA GLY A 192 -8.38 -8.18 22.22
C GLY A 192 -7.98 -9.61 22.56
N ARG A 193 -8.95 -10.45 22.97
CA ARG A 193 -8.73 -11.86 23.24
C ARG A 193 -8.34 -12.65 22.00
N MET A 194 -9.02 -12.43 20.87
CA MET A 194 -8.72 -13.12 19.61
C MET A 194 -7.33 -12.79 19.08
N ILE A 195 -6.90 -11.54 19.16
CA ILE A 195 -5.55 -11.13 18.76
C ILE A 195 -4.50 -11.78 19.69
N ALA A 196 -4.72 -11.80 21.01
CA ALA A 196 -3.80 -12.46 21.93
C ALA A 196 -3.70 -13.98 21.63
N GLU A 197 -4.83 -14.64 21.37
CA GLU A 197 -4.84 -16.06 20.99
C GLU A 197 -4.13 -16.30 19.65
N ALA A 198 -4.29 -15.39 18.67
CA ALA A 198 -3.55 -15.45 17.42
C ALA A 198 -2.04 -15.33 17.66
N MET A 199 -1.60 -14.35 18.45
CA MET A 199 -0.19 -14.13 18.80
C MET A 199 0.41 -15.36 19.52
N ASP A 200 -0.33 -15.99 20.41
CA ASP A 200 0.13 -17.21 21.10
C ASP A 200 0.33 -18.37 20.13
N LYS A 201 -0.49 -18.47 19.07
CA LYS A 201 -0.39 -19.54 18.06
C LYS A 201 0.70 -19.30 17.03
N VAL A 202 0.87 -18.07 16.57
CA VAL A 202 1.83 -17.75 15.49
C VAL A 202 3.17 -17.24 16.01
N SER A 203 3.30 -16.97 17.31
CA SER A 203 4.46 -16.35 17.96
C SER A 203 4.75 -14.91 17.48
N ALA A 204 5.80 -14.28 18.02
CA ALA A 204 6.15 -12.89 17.74
C ALA A 204 6.56 -12.64 16.27
N ASP A 205 7.03 -13.66 15.56
CA ASP A 205 7.47 -13.58 14.17
C ASP A 205 6.35 -13.91 13.17
N GLY A 206 5.14 -14.27 13.67
CA GLY A 206 4.01 -14.62 12.83
C GLY A 206 3.28 -13.39 12.27
N VAL A 207 2.63 -13.57 11.13
CA VAL A 207 1.82 -12.54 10.48
C VAL A 207 0.35 -12.72 10.88
N ILE A 208 -0.28 -11.65 11.34
CA ILE A 208 -1.72 -11.61 11.63
C ILE A 208 -2.36 -10.64 10.62
N THR A 209 -3.27 -11.16 9.80
CA THR A 209 -4.08 -10.37 8.87
C THR A 209 -5.51 -10.29 9.34
N VAL A 210 -6.18 -9.18 9.06
CA VAL A 210 -7.60 -8.97 9.34
C VAL A 210 -8.33 -8.83 8.03
N GLU A 211 -9.30 -9.70 7.78
CA GLU A 211 -10.09 -9.74 6.55
C GLU A 211 -11.58 -9.70 6.85
N GLU A 212 -12.36 -9.30 5.87
CA GLU A 212 -13.82 -9.32 5.97
C GLU A 212 -14.32 -10.76 5.87
N SER A 213 -15.01 -11.24 6.92
CA SER A 213 -15.58 -12.59 6.94
C SER A 213 -16.73 -12.72 5.96
N LYS A 214 -16.83 -13.88 5.31
CA LYS A 214 -18.02 -14.28 4.52
C LYS A 214 -19.17 -14.78 5.41
N SER A 215 -18.90 -15.03 6.70
CA SER A 215 -19.87 -15.43 7.71
C SER A 215 -20.35 -14.25 8.55
N LEU A 216 -21.38 -14.45 9.38
CA LEU A 216 -21.85 -13.45 10.35
C LEU A 216 -21.02 -13.45 11.64
N ALA A 217 -20.11 -14.39 11.79
CA ALA A 217 -19.26 -14.52 12.97
C ALA A 217 -17.83 -14.07 12.68
N THR A 218 -17.16 -13.54 13.72
CA THR A 218 -15.72 -13.30 13.68
C THR A 218 -15.01 -14.60 14.04
N GLU A 219 -14.15 -15.09 13.18
CA GLU A 219 -13.46 -16.37 13.32
C GLU A 219 -11.94 -16.16 13.28
N LEU A 220 -11.19 -16.94 14.06
CA LEU A 220 -9.74 -16.99 14.02
C LEU A 220 -9.31 -18.24 13.24
N GLU A 221 -8.77 -18.04 12.06
CA GLU A 221 -8.16 -19.09 11.24
C GLU A 221 -6.63 -19.01 11.37
N VAL A 222 -5.98 -20.14 11.57
CA VAL A 222 -4.52 -20.24 11.64
C VAL A 222 -4.06 -21.14 10.51
N THR A 223 -3.26 -20.60 9.62
CA THR A 223 -2.75 -21.28 8.44
C THR A 223 -1.22 -21.15 8.38
N GLU A 224 -0.57 -22.11 7.75
CA GLU A 224 0.84 -22.00 7.44
C GLU A 224 1.05 -20.99 6.30
N GLY A 225 2.08 -20.16 6.43
CA GLY A 225 2.33 -19.12 5.44
C GLY A 225 3.72 -18.52 5.57
N MET A 226 4.01 -17.58 4.69
CA MET A 226 5.27 -16.84 4.67
C MET A 226 5.03 -15.41 4.23
N ALA A 227 5.64 -14.45 4.94
CA ALA A 227 5.72 -13.06 4.50
C ALA A 227 7.11 -12.78 3.92
N ILE A 228 7.16 -12.01 2.85
CA ILE A 228 8.39 -11.54 2.22
C ILE A 228 8.36 -10.01 2.08
N ASP A 229 9.50 -9.37 2.32
CA ASP A 229 9.70 -7.93 2.31
C ASP A 229 9.80 -7.34 0.88
N ARG A 230 8.91 -7.76 0.00
CA ARG A 230 8.82 -7.30 -1.39
C ARG A 230 7.36 -7.19 -1.81
N GLY A 231 7.01 -6.06 -2.40
CA GLY A 231 5.70 -5.80 -2.94
C GLY A 231 5.60 -5.96 -4.46
N TYR A 232 4.49 -5.52 -5.01
CA TYR A 232 4.23 -5.61 -6.44
C TYR A 232 5.24 -4.78 -7.28
N SER A 233 5.64 -5.32 -8.43
CA SER A 233 6.55 -4.65 -9.36
C SER A 233 5.89 -3.45 -10.08
N SER A 234 4.55 -3.34 -10.06
CA SER A 234 3.81 -2.24 -10.66
C SER A 234 2.48 -2.00 -9.96
N PRO A 235 2.11 -0.73 -9.68
CA PRO A 235 0.81 -0.39 -9.11
C PRO A 235 -0.39 -0.77 -9.99
N TYR A 236 -0.16 -0.99 -11.28
CA TYR A 236 -1.21 -1.42 -12.20
C TYR A 236 -1.71 -2.86 -11.93
N PHE A 237 -1.02 -3.62 -11.11
CA PHE A 237 -1.46 -4.95 -10.67
C PHE A 237 -2.50 -4.90 -9.55
N ILE A 238 -2.69 -3.78 -8.88
CA ILE A 238 -3.63 -3.62 -7.77
C ILE A 238 -5.03 -4.11 -8.15
N THR A 239 -5.62 -4.95 -7.31
CA THR A 239 -7.00 -5.44 -7.43
C THR A 239 -7.93 -4.77 -6.43
N ASP A 240 -7.45 -4.48 -5.23
CA ASP A 240 -8.14 -3.72 -4.19
C ASP A 240 -7.61 -2.27 -4.17
N GLN A 241 -8.41 -1.32 -4.66
CA GLN A 241 -8.02 0.08 -4.75
C GLN A 241 -8.05 0.79 -3.39
N GLU A 242 -8.87 0.32 -2.45
CA GLU A 242 -8.99 0.93 -1.12
C GLU A 242 -7.75 0.62 -0.28
N ARG A 243 -7.33 -0.64 -0.26
CA ARG A 243 -6.14 -1.11 0.45
C ARG A 243 -4.85 -0.93 -0.35
N ARG A 244 -4.95 -0.68 -1.66
CA ARG A 244 -3.83 -0.63 -2.62
C ARG A 244 -3.02 -1.93 -2.66
N GLU A 245 -3.72 -3.03 -2.65
CA GLU A 245 -3.16 -4.38 -2.62
C GLU A 245 -3.61 -5.20 -3.83
N VAL A 246 -2.84 -6.23 -4.14
CA VAL A 246 -3.25 -7.30 -5.03
C VAL A 246 -3.66 -8.47 -4.16
N VAL A 247 -4.90 -8.91 -4.27
CA VAL A 247 -5.40 -10.07 -3.55
C VAL A 247 -5.83 -11.13 -4.55
N PHE A 248 -5.26 -12.32 -4.47
CA PHE A 248 -5.60 -13.47 -5.29
C PHE A 248 -5.93 -14.68 -4.43
N ASP A 249 -7.10 -15.25 -4.65
CA ASP A 249 -7.52 -16.54 -4.08
C ASP A 249 -7.10 -17.69 -5.01
N ALA A 250 -6.56 -18.73 -4.42
CA ALA A 250 -6.06 -19.93 -5.10
C ALA A 250 -5.14 -19.66 -6.31
N PRO A 251 -4.16 -18.74 -6.21
CA PRO A 251 -3.29 -18.42 -7.32
C PRO A 251 -2.31 -19.54 -7.66
N LEU A 252 -1.80 -19.49 -8.90
CA LEU A 252 -0.61 -20.21 -9.33
C LEU A 252 0.63 -19.33 -9.10
N LEU A 253 1.77 -19.94 -8.77
CA LEU A 253 3.04 -19.23 -8.58
C LEU A 253 4.09 -19.74 -9.55
N LEU A 254 4.67 -18.83 -10.33
CA LEU A 254 5.92 -19.05 -11.05
C LEU A 254 7.07 -18.52 -10.22
N ILE A 255 8.06 -19.35 -9.93
CA ILE A 255 9.24 -18.98 -9.14
C ILE A 255 10.48 -19.13 -10.00
N THR A 256 11.26 -18.04 -10.16
CA THR A 256 12.51 -18.06 -10.90
C THR A 256 13.56 -17.12 -10.29
N ASP A 257 14.81 -17.50 -10.37
CA ASP A 257 15.95 -16.67 -10.00
C ASP A 257 16.42 -15.76 -11.14
N ARG A 258 15.74 -15.82 -12.30
CA ARG A 258 16.08 -15.06 -13.50
C ARG A 258 15.39 -13.72 -13.55
N LYS A 259 16.01 -12.80 -14.28
CA LYS A 259 15.39 -11.55 -14.72
C LYS A 259 14.56 -11.81 -15.99
N ILE A 260 13.36 -11.25 -16.01
CA ILE A 260 12.41 -11.40 -17.12
C ILE A 260 12.23 -10.03 -17.80
N SER A 261 12.82 -9.86 -18.97
CA SER A 261 12.73 -8.62 -19.77
C SER A 261 11.92 -8.82 -21.06
N ALA A 262 12.02 -10.01 -21.67
CA ALA A 262 11.27 -10.37 -22.88
C ALA A 262 10.05 -11.23 -22.53
N VAL A 263 8.93 -10.98 -23.19
CA VAL A 263 7.70 -11.75 -22.95
C VAL A 263 7.70 -13.09 -23.68
N ALA A 264 8.50 -13.24 -24.72
CA ALA A 264 8.50 -14.41 -25.60
C ALA A 264 8.68 -15.74 -24.84
N ASP A 265 9.56 -15.75 -23.84
CA ASP A 265 9.83 -16.93 -23.00
C ASP A 265 8.65 -17.31 -22.09
N LEU A 266 7.76 -16.36 -21.81
CA LEU A 266 6.58 -16.58 -20.97
C LEU A 266 5.31 -16.94 -21.74
N VAL A 267 5.25 -16.64 -23.05
CA VAL A 267 4.02 -16.78 -23.84
C VAL A 267 3.38 -18.16 -23.71
N PRO A 268 4.10 -19.30 -23.86
CA PRO A 268 3.49 -20.62 -23.76
C PRO A 268 2.86 -20.87 -22.40
N LEU A 269 3.50 -20.43 -21.32
CA LEU A 269 3.02 -20.56 -19.96
C LEU A 269 1.81 -19.67 -19.70
N LEU A 270 1.86 -18.40 -20.15
CA LEU A 270 0.74 -17.45 -19.98
C LEU A 270 -0.50 -17.90 -20.72
N GLU A 271 -0.37 -18.51 -21.91
CA GLU A 271 -1.50 -19.11 -22.63
C GLU A 271 -2.10 -20.30 -21.86
N ALA A 272 -1.26 -21.15 -21.28
CA ALA A 272 -1.70 -22.29 -20.49
C ALA A 272 -2.44 -21.82 -19.21
N VAL A 273 -1.92 -20.81 -18.53
CA VAL A 273 -2.54 -20.21 -17.34
C VAL A 273 -3.86 -19.52 -17.71
N SER A 274 -3.91 -18.77 -18.81
CA SER A 274 -5.14 -18.11 -19.28
C SER A 274 -6.25 -19.11 -19.56
N ARG A 275 -5.93 -20.28 -20.14
CA ARG A 275 -6.90 -21.37 -20.35
C ARG A 275 -7.35 -22.03 -19.06
N ASN A 276 -6.49 -22.05 -18.04
CA ASN A 276 -6.82 -22.59 -16.72
C ASN A 276 -7.74 -21.66 -15.92
N GLY A 277 -7.69 -20.35 -16.18
CA GLY A 277 -8.55 -19.32 -15.56
C GLY A 277 -8.17 -18.94 -14.13
N ARG A 278 -7.06 -19.46 -13.58
CA ARG A 278 -6.57 -19.11 -12.24
C ARG A 278 -5.63 -17.91 -12.29
N PRO A 279 -5.58 -17.08 -11.23
CA PRO A 279 -4.60 -16.00 -11.12
C PRO A 279 -3.17 -16.55 -11.13
N LEU A 280 -2.23 -15.76 -11.66
CA LEU A 280 -0.80 -16.07 -11.67
C LEU A 280 -0.01 -15.01 -10.92
N VAL A 281 0.83 -15.43 -9.99
CA VAL A 281 1.86 -14.59 -9.38
C VAL A 281 3.22 -15.02 -9.91
N ILE A 282 3.99 -14.07 -10.42
CA ILE A 282 5.35 -14.29 -10.92
C ILE A 282 6.33 -13.74 -9.89
N LEU A 283 7.11 -14.62 -9.29
CA LEU A 283 8.20 -14.29 -8.38
C LEU A 283 9.52 -14.47 -9.13
N ALA A 284 10.14 -13.37 -9.50
CA ALA A 284 11.36 -13.35 -10.32
C ALA A 284 12.41 -12.40 -9.73
N GLU A 285 13.68 -12.55 -10.12
CA GLU A 285 14.69 -11.56 -9.74
C GLU A 285 14.23 -10.14 -10.05
N GLU A 286 13.74 -9.94 -11.26
CA GLU A 286 13.11 -8.70 -11.70
C GLU A 286 12.24 -8.97 -12.93
N VAL A 287 11.09 -8.30 -13.00
CA VAL A 287 10.26 -8.27 -14.21
C VAL A 287 10.24 -6.85 -14.73
N GLU A 288 10.74 -6.62 -15.94
CA GLU A 288 10.90 -5.27 -16.49
C GLU A 288 10.62 -5.20 -18.00
N GLY A 289 10.73 -4.00 -18.55
CA GLY A 289 10.67 -3.74 -19.97
C GLY A 289 9.39 -4.22 -20.65
N GLU A 290 9.55 -4.95 -21.76
CA GLU A 290 8.44 -5.49 -22.57
C GLU A 290 7.59 -6.49 -21.78
N ALA A 291 8.24 -7.35 -20.98
CA ALA A 291 7.53 -8.35 -20.20
C ALA A 291 6.56 -7.71 -19.20
N LEU A 292 7.03 -6.73 -18.41
CA LEU A 292 6.19 -6.02 -17.46
C LEU A 292 5.03 -5.29 -18.14
N ALA A 293 5.32 -4.57 -19.24
CA ALA A 293 4.30 -3.85 -19.99
C ALA A 293 3.22 -4.77 -20.54
N THR A 294 3.60 -5.93 -21.08
CA THR A 294 2.67 -6.92 -21.61
C THR A 294 1.80 -7.53 -20.53
N LEU A 295 2.36 -7.87 -19.36
CA LEU A 295 1.59 -8.38 -18.22
C LEU A 295 0.56 -7.34 -17.73
N VAL A 296 0.96 -6.07 -17.59
CA VAL A 296 0.07 -4.98 -17.21
C VAL A 296 -1.07 -4.78 -18.22
N VAL A 297 -0.77 -4.80 -19.52
CA VAL A 297 -1.80 -4.65 -20.57
C VAL A 297 -2.79 -5.81 -20.54
N ASN A 298 -2.33 -7.06 -20.42
CA ASN A 298 -3.21 -8.23 -20.37
C ASN A 298 -4.09 -8.24 -19.11
N LYS A 299 -3.53 -7.83 -17.96
CA LYS A 299 -4.30 -7.66 -16.72
C LYS A 299 -5.36 -6.57 -16.88
N SER A 300 -5.00 -5.42 -17.44
CA SER A 300 -5.93 -4.29 -17.63
C SER A 300 -7.05 -4.60 -18.61
N ARG A 301 -6.80 -5.49 -19.57
CA ARG A 301 -7.83 -6.00 -20.50
C ARG A 301 -8.68 -7.12 -19.94
N GLY A 302 -8.39 -7.60 -18.73
CA GLY A 302 -9.10 -8.73 -18.12
C GLY A 302 -8.83 -10.08 -18.77
N VAL A 303 -7.82 -10.19 -19.64
CA VAL A 303 -7.43 -11.44 -20.31
C VAL A 303 -6.71 -12.38 -19.35
N LEU A 304 -5.92 -11.82 -18.43
CA LEU A 304 -5.12 -12.56 -17.47
C LEU A 304 -5.15 -11.87 -16.12
N GLN A 305 -5.43 -12.61 -15.06
CA GLN A 305 -5.23 -12.15 -13.70
C GLN A 305 -3.78 -12.46 -13.32
N VAL A 306 -2.93 -11.43 -13.29
CA VAL A 306 -1.50 -11.61 -13.06
C VAL A 306 -0.93 -10.49 -12.21
N ALA A 307 0.05 -10.84 -11.38
CA ALA A 307 0.91 -9.88 -10.70
C ALA A 307 2.36 -10.37 -10.72
N ALA A 308 3.29 -9.43 -10.64
CA ALA A 308 4.72 -9.72 -10.55
C ALA A 308 5.29 -9.12 -9.27
N VAL A 309 6.10 -9.90 -8.58
CA VAL A 309 6.80 -9.55 -7.34
C VAL A 309 8.30 -9.80 -7.54
N ARG A 310 9.10 -8.91 -7.01
CA ARG A 310 10.56 -9.09 -7.02
C ARG A 310 10.97 -10.12 -5.98
N ALA A 311 11.87 -11.04 -6.35
CA ALA A 311 12.40 -12.04 -5.43
C ALA A 311 13.14 -11.40 -4.24
N PRO A 312 12.94 -11.91 -3.02
CA PRO A 312 13.64 -11.41 -1.84
C PRO A 312 15.13 -11.79 -1.85
N GLY A 313 15.96 -11.03 -1.13
CA GLY A 313 17.39 -11.29 -0.98
C GLY A 313 18.21 -11.05 -2.24
N PHE A 314 19.49 -11.40 -2.17
CA PHE A 314 20.48 -11.28 -3.25
C PHE A 314 21.39 -12.51 -3.29
N GLY A 315 21.95 -12.86 -4.46
CA GLY A 315 22.90 -13.96 -4.62
C GLY A 315 22.35 -15.29 -4.09
N ASP A 316 23.16 -16.03 -3.33
CA ASP A 316 22.80 -17.36 -2.81
C ASP A 316 21.65 -17.31 -1.80
N ARG A 317 21.53 -16.23 -1.02
CA ARG A 317 20.41 -16.02 -0.12
C ARG A 317 19.07 -15.92 -0.88
N ARG A 318 19.06 -15.27 -2.04
CA ARG A 318 17.86 -15.26 -2.90
C ARG A 318 17.46 -16.66 -3.32
N LYS A 319 18.45 -17.49 -3.74
CA LYS A 319 18.20 -18.90 -4.12
C LYS A 319 17.60 -19.70 -2.98
N ALA A 320 18.14 -19.52 -1.76
CA ALA A 320 17.63 -20.18 -0.56
C ALA A 320 16.19 -19.76 -0.26
N MET A 321 15.89 -18.45 -0.28
CA MET A 321 14.54 -17.93 -0.02
C MET A 321 13.55 -18.40 -1.09
N LEU A 322 13.94 -18.42 -2.38
CA LEU A 322 13.08 -18.96 -3.44
C LEU A 322 12.83 -20.47 -3.27
N ALA A 323 13.82 -21.23 -2.78
CA ALA A 323 13.63 -22.64 -2.46
C ALA A 323 12.65 -22.83 -1.29
N ASP A 324 12.69 -21.98 -0.27
CA ASP A 324 11.76 -22.01 0.86
C ASP A 324 10.33 -21.72 0.41
N ILE A 325 10.13 -20.69 -0.44
CA ILE A 325 8.82 -20.39 -1.03
C ILE A 325 8.35 -21.57 -1.91
N ALA A 326 9.25 -22.21 -2.65
CA ALA A 326 8.92 -23.36 -3.47
C ALA A 326 8.47 -24.56 -2.63
N ILE A 327 9.09 -24.82 -1.48
CA ILE A 327 8.65 -25.85 -0.53
C ILE A 327 7.25 -25.54 -0.01
N LEU A 328 7.02 -24.30 0.40
CA LEU A 328 5.73 -23.85 0.92
C LEU A 328 4.59 -24.02 -0.10
N THR A 329 4.86 -23.71 -1.38
CA THR A 329 3.83 -23.66 -2.44
C THR A 329 3.80 -24.90 -3.33
N GLY A 330 4.79 -25.81 -3.18
CA GLY A 330 4.96 -26.96 -4.05
C GLY A 330 5.43 -26.62 -5.47
N ALA A 331 6.04 -25.44 -5.65
CA ALA A 331 6.59 -25.02 -6.93
C ALA A 331 7.92 -25.70 -7.24
N THR A 332 8.28 -25.67 -8.52
CA THR A 332 9.65 -25.92 -8.96
C THR A 332 10.34 -24.59 -9.26
N VAL A 333 11.47 -24.30 -8.62
CA VAL A 333 12.25 -23.10 -8.95
C VAL A 333 12.88 -23.27 -10.33
N ILE A 334 12.52 -22.38 -11.26
CA ILE A 334 13.09 -22.34 -12.61
C ILE A 334 14.41 -21.58 -12.55
N SER A 335 15.54 -22.29 -12.62
CA SER A 335 16.88 -21.72 -12.51
C SER A 335 17.86 -22.34 -13.51
N GLU A 336 18.94 -21.61 -13.80
CA GLU A 336 20.04 -22.14 -14.65
C GLU A 336 20.74 -23.31 -14.00
N ASP A 337 20.91 -23.28 -12.68
CA ASP A 337 21.56 -24.36 -11.92
C ASP A 337 20.81 -25.70 -12.06
N ARG A 338 19.52 -25.65 -12.38
CA ARG A 338 18.69 -26.83 -12.67
C ARG A 338 18.52 -27.13 -14.15
N ALA A 339 19.26 -26.42 -15.02
CA ALA A 339 19.14 -26.48 -16.48
C ALA A 339 17.71 -26.29 -17.01
N MET A 340 16.88 -25.50 -16.27
CA MET A 340 15.51 -25.17 -16.62
C MET A 340 15.43 -23.79 -17.26
N THR A 341 14.58 -23.66 -18.26
CA THR A 341 14.34 -22.42 -18.99
C THR A 341 12.87 -22.08 -18.94
N LEU A 342 12.53 -20.76 -18.97
CA LEU A 342 11.16 -20.28 -18.83
C LEU A 342 10.25 -20.72 -20.00
N ASP A 343 10.81 -20.88 -21.20
CA ASP A 343 10.11 -21.34 -22.41
C ASP A 343 9.61 -22.79 -22.30
N LYS A 344 10.22 -23.59 -21.41
CA LYS A 344 9.83 -24.99 -21.16
C LYS A 344 9.00 -25.18 -19.89
N ALA A 345 8.74 -24.09 -19.15
CA ALA A 345 7.94 -24.16 -17.95
C ALA A 345 6.50 -24.58 -18.27
N THR A 346 5.95 -25.46 -17.45
CA THR A 346 4.61 -26.01 -17.58
C THR A 346 3.77 -25.70 -16.36
N LEU A 347 2.46 -25.95 -16.43
CA LEU A 347 1.58 -25.79 -15.26
C LEU A 347 1.96 -26.71 -14.10
N ALA A 348 2.65 -27.82 -14.35
CA ALA A 348 3.12 -28.73 -13.30
C ALA A 348 4.29 -28.16 -12.48
N ASP A 349 5.04 -27.21 -13.03
CA ASP A 349 6.14 -26.54 -12.37
C ASP A 349 5.67 -25.37 -11.48
N LEU A 350 4.41 -24.95 -11.64
CA LEU A 350 3.83 -23.86 -10.87
C LEU A 350 3.42 -24.31 -9.47
N GLY A 351 3.78 -23.51 -8.49
CA GLY A 351 3.26 -23.63 -7.14
C GLY A 351 1.81 -23.21 -7.01
N GLN A 352 1.22 -23.54 -5.87
CA GLN A 352 -0.15 -23.17 -5.52
C GLN A 352 -0.18 -22.63 -4.10
N ALA A 353 -1.03 -21.63 -3.87
CA ALA A 353 -1.30 -21.11 -2.55
C ALA A 353 -2.80 -21.02 -2.32
N HIS A 354 -3.22 -20.99 -1.05
CA HIS A 354 -4.60 -20.70 -0.69
C HIS A 354 -4.94 -19.25 -1.05
N ARG A 355 -4.07 -18.32 -0.63
CA ARG A 355 -4.20 -16.89 -0.92
C ARG A 355 -2.83 -16.22 -1.01
N ILE A 356 -2.73 -15.20 -1.85
CA ILE A 356 -1.59 -14.29 -1.87
C ILE A 356 -2.10 -12.86 -1.82
N THR A 357 -1.57 -12.10 -0.86
CA THR A 357 -1.79 -10.66 -0.72
C THR A 357 -0.48 -9.93 -0.97
N ILE A 358 -0.46 -9.01 -1.94
CA ILE A 358 0.74 -8.27 -2.33
C ILE A 358 0.47 -6.79 -2.09
N GLY A 359 1.11 -6.24 -1.07
CA GLY A 359 1.14 -4.82 -0.79
C GLY A 359 2.20 -4.09 -1.60
N LYS A 360 2.47 -2.85 -1.22
CA LYS A 360 3.50 -2.02 -1.85
C LYS A 360 4.91 -2.53 -1.54
N ASP A 361 5.16 -2.96 -0.31
CA ASP A 361 6.48 -3.28 0.21
C ASP A 361 6.57 -4.71 0.80
N GLU A 362 5.45 -5.42 0.87
CA GLU A 362 5.33 -6.74 1.48
C GLU A 362 4.43 -7.66 0.65
N THR A 363 4.69 -8.96 0.70
CA THR A 363 3.83 -10.00 0.12
C THR A 363 3.64 -11.13 1.12
N THR A 364 2.39 -11.46 1.41
CA THR A 364 2.00 -12.59 2.26
C THR A 364 1.50 -13.73 1.39
N ILE A 365 2.08 -14.91 1.57
CA ILE A 365 1.72 -16.16 0.90
C ILE A 365 1.13 -17.10 1.94
N VAL A 366 -0.12 -17.47 1.80
CA VAL A 366 -0.82 -18.47 2.63
C VAL A 366 -0.77 -19.80 1.91
N ALA A 367 -0.18 -20.81 2.55
CA ALA A 367 -0.03 -22.15 1.98
C ALA A 367 -1.37 -22.90 1.88
N LEU A 368 -1.36 -24.00 1.15
CA LEU A 368 -2.39 -25.02 1.24
C LEU A 368 -2.11 -25.96 2.42
N ASP A 369 -3.16 -26.45 3.08
CA ASP A 369 -3.08 -27.28 4.29
C ASP A 369 -2.32 -28.62 4.11
N ASP A 370 -2.05 -29.01 2.87
CA ASP A 370 -1.38 -30.29 2.55
C ASP A 370 0.15 -30.25 2.60
N ARG A 371 0.76 -29.09 2.97
CA ARG A 371 2.22 -28.88 2.96
C ARG A 371 2.91 -28.92 4.33
N GLY A 372 2.17 -29.08 5.41
CA GLY A 372 2.65 -28.97 6.78
C GLY A 372 3.88 -29.83 7.10
N ASP A 373 3.94 -31.05 6.61
CA ASP A 373 5.10 -31.96 6.86
C ASP A 373 6.39 -31.45 6.19
N ALA A 374 6.31 -30.94 4.95
CA ALA A 374 7.46 -30.42 4.22
C ALA A 374 7.98 -29.11 4.84
N VAL A 375 7.04 -28.24 5.23
CA VAL A 375 7.35 -26.99 5.93
C VAL A 375 7.99 -27.27 7.29
N ALA A 376 7.44 -28.18 8.09
CA ALA A 376 7.99 -28.55 9.39
C ALA A 376 9.41 -29.10 9.29
N GLN A 377 9.70 -29.94 8.28
CA GLN A 377 11.05 -30.45 8.03
C GLN A 377 12.03 -29.32 7.65
N ARG A 378 11.59 -28.36 6.81
CA ARG A 378 12.43 -27.21 6.44
C ARG A 378 12.71 -26.30 7.63
N VAL A 379 11.70 -25.99 8.44
CA VAL A 379 11.85 -25.20 9.68
C VAL A 379 12.83 -25.87 10.64
N ALA A 380 12.76 -27.20 10.80
CA ALA A 380 13.71 -27.93 11.62
C ALA A 380 15.15 -27.92 11.07
N SER A 381 15.30 -27.85 9.72
CA SER A 381 16.62 -27.68 9.09
C SER A 381 17.17 -26.26 9.35
N LEU A 382 16.37 -25.24 9.14
CA LEU A 382 16.77 -23.83 9.37
C LEU A 382 17.14 -23.57 10.84
N LYS A 383 16.40 -24.15 11.79
CA LYS A 383 16.77 -24.06 13.22
C LYS A 383 18.15 -24.65 13.50
N ARG A 384 18.47 -25.80 12.90
CA ARG A 384 19.79 -26.41 13.04
C ARG A 384 20.89 -25.60 12.36
N GLU A 385 20.64 -25.06 11.19
CA GLU A 385 21.58 -24.18 10.48
C GLU A 385 21.87 -22.92 11.32
N ARG A 386 20.83 -22.30 11.92
CA ARG A 386 21.00 -21.16 12.83
C ARG A 386 21.85 -21.47 14.06
N GLU A 387 21.73 -22.67 14.62
CA GLU A 387 22.55 -23.11 15.77
C GLU A 387 24.00 -23.35 15.40
N GLN A 388 24.30 -23.60 14.13
CA GLN A 388 25.64 -23.94 13.63
C GLN A 388 26.39 -22.76 13.00
N THR A 389 25.68 -21.67 12.66
CA THR A 389 26.30 -20.50 12.07
C THR A 389 26.85 -19.55 13.13
N ASP A 390 28.06 -19.03 12.91
CA ASP A 390 28.69 -17.98 13.72
C ASP A 390 28.44 -16.59 13.10
N SER A 391 27.65 -16.50 12.02
CA SER A 391 27.36 -15.27 11.29
C SER A 391 26.07 -14.63 11.80
N ASP A 392 26.16 -13.41 12.30
CA ASP A 392 24.98 -12.58 12.68
C ASP A 392 24.11 -12.20 11.46
N TYR A 393 24.63 -12.40 10.25
CA TYR A 393 23.95 -12.07 8.99
C TYR A 393 23.15 -13.24 8.44
N ASP A 394 23.55 -14.49 8.64
CA ASP A 394 22.88 -15.70 8.16
C ASP A 394 21.83 -16.19 9.16
#